data_e98ea74d399aa2f859effecadae1290a
#
_entry.id   e98ea74d399aa2f859effecadae1290a
#
_cell.length_a   1.000
_cell.length_b   1.000
_cell.length_c   1.000
_cell.angle_alpha   90.00
_cell.angle_beta   90.00
_cell.angle_gamma   90.00
#
_symmetry.space_group_name_H-M   'P 1'
#
loop_
_entity.id
_entity.type
_entity.pdbx_description
1 polymer ?
#
loop_
_entity_poly.entity_id
_entity_poly.type
_entity_poly.pdbx_seq_one_letter_code
_entity_poly.pdbx_strand_id
1 'polypeptide(L)'
;MFVESGYHATAMDEIADRAQVSKPVLYQHFPGKLDLYLALLDLHTAKLPVLVTTALESTTDNAQRVAATVDAFFEFVERKDAAFRMVFESDLINEPAVAERVERMMGLCADSVSVVVKEDTGLPQEQAHLIGMAMVGMCQVVARYWLSKGTSIPREEASRLVATLGWRGLGGLPLHEDGTGEHPGA
;
A
#
# COMPACT_ATOMS: atom_id res chain seq x y z
N MET A 1 17.45 0.22 11.32
CA MET A 1 18.66 0.69 10.63
C MET A 1 18.37 1.10 9.19
N PHE A 2 18.00 0.21 8.26
CA PHE A 2 17.71 0.63 6.86
C PHE A 2 16.68 1.76 6.75
N VAL A 3 15.65 1.73 7.59
CA VAL A 3 14.61 2.76 7.65
C VAL A 3 15.08 4.07 8.30
N GLU A 4 16.02 3.99 9.24
CA GLU A 4 16.53 5.13 9.99
C GLU A 4 17.63 5.87 9.23
N SER A 5 18.54 5.11 8.63
CA SER A 5 19.78 5.63 8.02
C SER A 5 19.82 5.50 6.51
N GLY A 6 18.86 4.79 5.89
CA GLY A 6 18.89 4.42 4.48
C GLY A 6 19.77 3.19 4.21
N TYR A 7 19.63 2.64 3.00
CA TYR A 7 20.39 1.45 2.59
C TYR A 7 21.89 1.76 2.49
N HIS A 8 22.26 2.86 1.84
CA HIS A 8 23.66 3.15 1.53
C HIS A 8 24.50 3.41 2.78
N ALA A 9 23.93 4.14 3.75
CA ALA A 9 24.62 4.49 4.99
C ALA A 9 24.67 3.36 6.03
N THR A 10 23.92 2.29 5.86
CA THR A 10 23.88 1.16 6.80
C THR A 10 24.97 0.14 6.45
N ALA A 11 25.82 -0.24 7.42
CA ALA A 11 26.86 -1.25 7.27
C ALA A 11 26.42 -2.61 7.84
N MET A 12 26.83 -3.73 7.21
CA MET A 12 26.55 -5.09 7.67
C MET A 12 27.11 -5.35 9.07
N ASP A 13 28.27 -4.75 9.36
CA ASP A 13 28.91 -4.89 10.68
C ASP A 13 28.06 -4.26 11.80
N GLU A 14 27.52 -3.08 11.55
CA GLU A 14 26.63 -2.39 12.50
C GLU A 14 25.31 -3.17 12.72
N ILE A 15 24.82 -3.82 11.63
CA ILE A 15 23.65 -4.69 11.75
C ILE A 15 23.96 -5.89 12.62
N ALA A 16 25.12 -6.55 12.45
CA ALA A 16 25.53 -7.69 13.28
C ALA A 16 25.61 -7.29 14.76
N ASP A 17 26.26 -6.17 15.05
CA ASP A 17 26.41 -5.65 16.41
C ASP A 17 25.04 -5.34 17.04
N ARG A 18 24.15 -4.67 16.34
CA ARG A 18 22.79 -4.33 16.83
C ARG A 18 21.88 -5.55 16.99
N ALA A 19 22.04 -6.55 16.15
CA ALA A 19 21.33 -7.82 16.23
C ALA A 19 21.95 -8.79 17.27
N GLN A 20 23.09 -8.43 17.87
CA GLN A 20 23.84 -9.26 18.81
C GLN A 20 24.24 -10.63 18.23
N VAL A 21 24.57 -10.67 16.94
CA VAL A 21 25.10 -11.85 16.27
C VAL A 21 26.52 -11.60 15.82
N SER A 22 27.33 -12.66 15.69
CA SER A 22 28.67 -12.51 15.12
C SER A 22 28.60 -12.23 13.62
N LYS A 23 29.54 -11.44 13.09
CA LYS A 23 29.66 -11.15 11.66
C LYS A 23 29.66 -12.41 10.80
N PRO A 24 30.45 -13.49 11.10
CA PRO A 24 30.40 -14.71 10.33
C PRO A 24 29.00 -15.35 10.26
N VAL A 25 28.24 -15.31 11.35
CA VAL A 25 26.86 -15.84 11.37
C VAL A 25 25.95 -15.02 10.47
N LEU A 26 26.04 -13.68 10.51
CA LEU A 26 25.24 -12.84 9.61
C LEU A 26 25.56 -13.10 8.14
N TYR A 27 26.87 -13.16 7.78
CA TYR A 27 27.29 -13.42 6.41
C TYR A 27 27.01 -14.86 5.94
N GLN A 28 26.88 -15.82 6.87
CA GLN A 28 26.45 -17.18 6.52
C GLN A 28 25.00 -17.23 6.06
N HIS A 29 24.13 -16.36 6.63
CA HIS A 29 22.72 -16.29 6.26
C HIS A 29 22.47 -15.33 5.08
N PHE A 30 23.21 -14.24 5.03
CA PHE A 30 23.05 -13.18 4.02
C PHE A 30 24.42 -12.82 3.45
N PRO A 31 24.78 -13.36 2.27
CA PRO A 31 26.10 -13.14 1.65
C PRO A 31 26.42 -11.66 1.42
N GLY A 32 25.39 -10.81 1.27
CA GLY A 32 25.53 -9.38 1.07
C GLY A 32 24.43 -8.55 1.70
N LYS A 33 24.65 -7.24 1.72
CA LYS A 33 23.68 -6.27 2.27
C LYS A 33 22.35 -6.27 1.50
N LEU A 34 22.44 -6.46 0.19
CA LEU A 34 21.25 -6.54 -0.67
C LEU A 34 20.42 -7.80 -0.35
N ASP A 35 21.06 -8.94 -0.12
CA ASP A 35 20.34 -10.19 0.21
C ASP A 35 19.55 -10.04 1.52
N LEU A 36 20.18 -9.45 2.53
CA LEU A 36 19.48 -9.14 3.79
C LEU A 36 18.33 -8.16 3.57
N TYR A 37 18.54 -7.09 2.78
CA TYR A 37 17.52 -6.12 2.49
C TYR A 37 16.31 -6.75 1.78
N LEU A 38 16.57 -7.58 0.76
CA LEU A 38 15.54 -8.28 -0.01
C LEU A 38 14.77 -9.28 0.86
N ALA A 39 15.43 -10.00 1.77
CA ALA A 39 14.74 -10.89 2.70
C ALA A 39 13.81 -10.14 3.66
N LEU A 40 14.24 -8.97 4.15
CA LEU A 40 13.37 -8.10 4.96
C LEU A 40 12.21 -7.53 4.13
N LEU A 41 12.47 -7.13 2.89
CA LEU A 41 11.45 -6.65 1.98
C LEU A 41 10.40 -7.74 1.71
N ASP A 42 10.81 -8.98 1.44
CA ASP A 42 9.92 -10.13 1.23
C ASP A 42 9.02 -10.35 2.46
N LEU A 43 9.56 -10.25 3.68
CA LEU A 43 8.79 -10.36 4.91
C LEU A 43 7.73 -9.26 5.03
N HIS A 44 8.05 -8.06 4.61
CA HIS A 44 7.17 -6.90 4.72
C HIS A 44 6.13 -6.86 3.59
N THR A 45 6.52 -7.18 2.36
CA THR A 45 5.61 -7.21 1.20
C THR A 45 4.54 -8.30 1.32
N ALA A 46 4.81 -9.40 2.02
CA ALA A 46 3.81 -10.46 2.25
C ALA A 46 2.61 -10.02 3.09
N LYS A 47 2.71 -8.96 3.87
CA LYS A 47 1.67 -8.54 4.83
C LYS A 47 0.48 -7.85 4.15
N LEU A 48 0.73 -6.94 3.21
CA LEU A 48 -0.33 -6.13 2.60
C LEU A 48 -1.36 -6.96 1.82
N PRO A 49 -0.98 -7.94 0.97
CA PRO A 49 -1.95 -8.80 0.29
C PRO A 49 -2.86 -9.57 1.26
N VAL A 50 -2.32 -10.04 2.39
CA VAL A 50 -3.11 -10.70 3.43
C VAL A 50 -4.13 -9.75 4.05
N LEU A 51 -3.73 -8.53 4.39
CA LEU A 51 -4.65 -7.51 4.92
C LEU A 51 -5.76 -7.16 3.93
N VAL A 52 -5.42 -6.99 2.65
CA VAL A 52 -6.39 -6.71 1.58
C VAL A 52 -7.39 -7.88 1.44
N THR A 53 -6.91 -9.12 1.36
CA THR A 53 -7.79 -10.29 1.26
C THR A 53 -8.71 -10.40 2.47
N THR A 54 -8.17 -10.26 3.69
CA THR A 54 -8.97 -10.29 4.93
C THR A 54 -10.05 -9.20 4.94
N ALA A 55 -9.72 -7.99 4.48
CA ALA A 55 -10.68 -6.89 4.39
C ALA A 55 -11.81 -7.19 3.39
N LEU A 56 -11.48 -7.74 2.22
CA LEU A 56 -12.47 -8.15 1.20
C LEU A 56 -13.39 -9.26 1.68
N GLU A 57 -12.90 -10.19 2.50
CA GLU A 57 -13.66 -11.31 3.06
C GLU A 57 -14.48 -10.92 4.29
N SER A 58 -14.25 -9.77 4.89
CA SER A 58 -14.90 -9.33 6.15
C SER A 58 -16.40 -9.06 6.02
N THR A 59 -16.90 -8.83 4.80
CA THR A 59 -18.30 -8.51 4.50
C THR A 59 -18.68 -8.94 3.08
N THR A 60 -19.97 -9.05 2.81
CA THR A 60 -20.52 -9.28 1.46
C THR A 60 -21.04 -7.99 0.80
N ASP A 61 -21.08 -6.88 1.53
CA ASP A 61 -21.45 -5.56 1.00
C ASP A 61 -20.26 -4.90 0.32
N ASN A 62 -20.37 -4.61 -0.96
CA ASN A 62 -19.26 -4.09 -1.76
C ASN A 62 -18.80 -2.68 -1.36
N ALA A 63 -19.71 -1.83 -0.89
CA ALA A 63 -19.31 -0.52 -0.39
C ALA A 63 -18.47 -0.66 0.90
N GLN A 64 -18.83 -1.62 1.76
CA GLN A 64 -18.06 -1.93 2.96
C GLN A 64 -16.74 -2.64 2.61
N ARG A 65 -16.71 -3.54 1.61
CA ARG A 65 -15.46 -4.15 1.12
C ARG A 65 -14.47 -3.09 0.66
N VAL A 66 -14.92 -2.11 -0.14
CA VAL A 66 -14.07 -1.00 -0.59
C VAL A 66 -13.58 -0.19 0.61
N ALA A 67 -14.46 0.16 1.54
CA ALA A 67 -14.09 0.93 2.73
C ALA A 67 -13.07 0.18 3.60
N ALA A 68 -13.30 -1.11 3.89
CA ALA A 68 -12.41 -1.94 4.69
C ALA A 68 -11.03 -2.13 4.02
N THR A 69 -11.00 -2.32 2.69
CA THR A 69 -9.75 -2.48 1.93
C THR A 69 -8.92 -1.21 1.93
N VAL A 70 -9.55 -0.05 1.70
CA VAL A 70 -8.87 1.24 1.77
C VAL A 70 -8.36 1.50 3.18
N ASP A 71 -9.17 1.24 4.21
CA ASP A 71 -8.76 1.44 5.60
C ASP A 71 -7.58 0.55 6.00
N ALA A 72 -7.60 -0.73 5.61
CA ALA A 72 -6.48 -1.65 5.82
C ALA A 72 -5.18 -1.16 5.16
N PHE A 73 -5.28 -0.54 3.97
CA PHE A 73 -4.12 0.04 3.30
C PHE A 73 -3.57 1.25 4.05
N PHE A 74 -4.43 2.17 4.51
CA PHE A 74 -4.02 3.33 5.30
C PHE A 74 -3.47 2.91 6.67
N GLU A 75 -4.04 1.92 7.32
CA GLU A 75 -3.51 1.35 8.57
C GLU A 75 -2.12 0.75 8.36
N PHE A 76 -1.90 -0.01 7.28
CA PHE A 76 -0.59 -0.55 6.93
C PHE A 76 0.47 0.55 6.80
N VAL A 77 0.11 1.67 6.16
CA VAL A 77 0.98 2.83 5.95
C VAL A 77 1.25 3.57 7.26
N GLU A 78 0.22 3.78 8.09
CA GLU A 78 0.31 4.55 9.34
C GLU A 78 1.20 3.88 10.39
N ARG A 79 1.28 2.58 10.41
CA ARG A 79 2.05 1.81 11.40
C ARG A 79 3.51 2.28 11.56
N LYS A 80 4.00 3.15 10.65
CA LYS A 80 5.37 3.68 10.68
C LYS A 80 6.44 2.61 10.94
N ASP A 81 6.02 1.33 10.87
CA ASP A 81 6.96 0.24 10.94
C ASP A 81 7.82 0.24 9.67
N ALA A 82 8.89 -0.52 9.72
CA ALA A 82 9.86 -0.58 8.64
C ALA A 82 9.23 -0.98 7.28
N ALA A 83 8.03 -1.60 7.29
CA ALA A 83 7.40 -2.16 6.12
C ALA A 83 7.09 -1.12 5.04
N PHE A 84 6.32 -0.07 5.38
CA PHE A 84 5.95 0.95 4.40
C PHE A 84 7.17 1.69 3.85
N ARG A 85 8.08 2.11 4.75
CA ARG A 85 9.26 2.88 4.36
C ARG A 85 10.22 2.06 3.50
N MET A 86 10.38 0.77 3.79
CA MET A 86 11.19 -0.12 2.95
C MET A 86 10.56 -0.36 1.57
N VAL A 87 9.23 -0.43 1.51
CA VAL A 87 8.50 -0.72 0.27
C VAL A 87 8.37 0.54 -0.62
N PHE A 88 8.05 1.69 -0.05
CA PHE A 88 7.61 2.87 -0.81
C PHE A 88 8.51 4.09 -0.70
N GLU A 89 9.41 4.15 0.28
CA GLU A 89 10.30 5.30 0.52
C GLU A 89 11.79 4.90 0.46
N SER A 90 12.11 3.71 -0.05
CA SER A 90 13.47 3.25 -0.12
C SER A 90 14.29 4.00 -1.17
N ASP A 91 15.54 4.28 -0.86
CA ASP A 91 16.58 4.72 -1.79
C ASP A 91 16.94 3.66 -2.84
N LEU A 92 16.45 2.42 -2.65
CA LEU A 92 16.58 1.30 -3.60
C LEU A 92 15.35 1.07 -4.48
N ILE A 93 14.41 2.01 -4.56
CA ILE A 93 13.17 1.82 -5.35
C ILE A 93 13.45 1.54 -6.84
N ASN A 94 14.60 1.99 -7.36
CA ASN A 94 15.03 1.75 -8.74
C ASN A 94 15.90 0.49 -8.90
N GLU A 95 16.22 -0.22 -7.80
CA GLU A 95 16.91 -1.51 -7.88
C GLU A 95 15.95 -2.56 -8.47
N PRO A 96 16.28 -3.23 -9.59
CA PRO A 96 15.35 -4.13 -10.27
C PRO A 96 14.76 -5.21 -9.35
N ALA A 97 15.57 -5.79 -8.46
CA ALA A 97 15.12 -6.82 -7.54
C ALA A 97 14.16 -6.30 -6.47
N VAL A 98 14.22 -5.01 -6.12
CA VAL A 98 13.29 -4.33 -5.20
C VAL A 98 12.00 -4.00 -5.94
N ALA A 99 12.11 -3.37 -7.12
CA ALA A 99 10.96 -3.01 -7.94
C ALA A 99 10.07 -4.22 -8.26
N GLU A 100 10.67 -5.35 -8.66
CA GLU A 100 9.96 -6.60 -8.94
C GLU A 100 9.14 -7.11 -7.74
N ARG A 101 9.68 -7.02 -6.52
CA ARG A 101 8.98 -7.45 -5.29
C ARG A 101 7.80 -6.55 -4.95
N VAL A 102 8.00 -5.25 -5.10
CA VAL A 102 6.92 -4.26 -4.88
C VAL A 102 5.82 -4.44 -5.92
N GLU A 103 6.17 -4.59 -7.20
CA GLU A 103 5.22 -4.84 -8.28
C GLU A 103 4.43 -6.14 -8.05
N ARG A 104 5.11 -7.21 -7.66
CA ARG A 104 4.47 -8.49 -7.32
C ARG A 104 3.48 -8.34 -6.17
N MET A 105 3.85 -7.62 -5.11
CA MET A 105 2.95 -7.34 -3.97
C MET A 105 1.70 -6.57 -4.42
N MET A 106 1.88 -5.53 -5.24
CA MET A 106 0.76 -4.74 -5.77
C MET A 106 -0.13 -5.58 -6.69
N GLY A 107 0.47 -6.45 -7.52
CA GLY A 107 -0.24 -7.41 -8.35
C GLY A 107 -1.10 -8.36 -7.52
N LEU A 108 -0.56 -8.94 -6.46
CA LEU A 108 -1.33 -9.82 -5.55
C LEU A 108 -2.52 -9.10 -4.90
N CYS A 109 -2.35 -7.84 -4.50
CA CYS A 109 -3.47 -7.03 -4.00
C CYS A 109 -4.54 -6.80 -5.09
N ALA A 110 -4.10 -6.50 -6.32
CA ALA A 110 -5.00 -6.30 -7.45
C ALA A 110 -5.73 -7.59 -7.85
N ASP A 111 -5.06 -8.73 -7.79
CA ASP A 111 -5.67 -10.04 -8.03
C ASP A 111 -6.79 -10.32 -7.04
N SER A 112 -6.57 -10.07 -5.73
CA SER A 112 -7.62 -10.25 -4.70
C SER A 112 -8.83 -9.36 -4.98
N VAL A 113 -8.63 -8.09 -5.36
CA VAL A 113 -9.72 -7.18 -5.75
C VAL A 113 -10.41 -7.67 -7.03
N SER A 114 -9.64 -8.13 -8.02
CA SER A 114 -10.17 -8.55 -9.32
C SER A 114 -11.09 -9.76 -9.23
N VAL A 115 -10.85 -10.68 -8.29
CA VAL A 115 -11.74 -11.82 -8.03
C VAL A 115 -13.14 -11.32 -7.66
N VAL A 116 -13.23 -10.42 -6.69
CA VAL A 116 -14.52 -9.84 -6.24
C VAL A 116 -15.19 -9.06 -7.36
N VAL A 117 -14.44 -8.20 -8.07
CA VAL A 117 -14.97 -7.42 -9.20
C VAL A 117 -15.55 -8.33 -10.27
N LYS A 118 -14.83 -9.40 -10.62
CA LYS A 118 -15.29 -10.37 -11.63
C LYS A 118 -16.56 -11.12 -11.19
N GLU A 119 -16.61 -11.57 -9.94
CA GLU A 119 -17.77 -12.28 -9.39
C GLU A 119 -19.02 -11.41 -9.40
N ASP A 120 -18.89 -10.14 -9.02
CA ASP A 120 -20.02 -9.24 -8.87
C ASP A 120 -20.49 -8.58 -10.17
N THR A 121 -19.58 -8.40 -11.15
CA THR A 121 -19.88 -7.67 -12.39
C THR A 121 -19.98 -8.56 -13.63
N GLY A 122 -19.42 -9.77 -13.59
CA GLY A 122 -19.28 -10.64 -14.76
C GLY A 122 -18.24 -10.18 -15.78
N LEU A 123 -17.43 -9.17 -15.47
CA LEU A 123 -16.39 -8.67 -16.37
C LEU A 123 -15.34 -9.74 -16.69
N PRO A 124 -14.76 -9.71 -17.91
CA PRO A 124 -13.59 -10.52 -18.24
C PRO A 124 -12.44 -10.29 -17.26
N GLN A 125 -11.62 -11.33 -17.01
CA GLN A 125 -10.53 -11.29 -16.04
C GLN A 125 -9.58 -10.11 -16.23
N GLU A 126 -9.22 -9.80 -17.48
CA GLU A 126 -8.31 -8.70 -17.78
C GLU A 126 -8.90 -7.32 -17.40
N GLN A 127 -10.20 -7.12 -17.62
CA GLN A 127 -10.90 -5.88 -17.25
C GLN A 127 -11.05 -5.78 -15.72
N ALA A 128 -11.39 -6.87 -15.03
CA ALA A 128 -11.47 -6.91 -13.58
C ALA A 128 -10.10 -6.62 -12.95
N HIS A 129 -9.02 -7.19 -13.51
CA HIS A 129 -7.65 -6.93 -13.04
C HIS A 129 -7.24 -5.47 -13.25
N LEU A 130 -7.60 -4.86 -14.39
CA LEU A 130 -7.36 -3.42 -14.63
C LEU A 130 -8.03 -2.54 -13.55
N ILE A 131 -9.26 -2.87 -13.16
CA ILE A 131 -9.96 -2.18 -12.06
C ILE A 131 -9.22 -2.41 -10.74
N GLY A 132 -8.81 -3.64 -10.45
CA GLY A 132 -7.99 -3.98 -9.27
C GLY A 132 -6.72 -3.14 -9.20
N MET A 133 -5.96 -3.06 -10.30
CA MET A 133 -4.75 -2.24 -10.39
C MET A 133 -5.03 -0.75 -10.19
N ALA A 134 -6.14 -0.23 -10.73
CA ALA A 134 -6.53 1.17 -10.54
C ALA A 134 -6.83 1.47 -9.06
N MET A 135 -7.58 0.59 -8.37
CA MET A 135 -7.91 0.73 -6.96
C MET A 135 -6.65 0.69 -6.07
N VAL A 136 -5.78 -0.29 -6.29
CA VAL A 136 -4.53 -0.45 -5.55
C VAL A 136 -3.58 0.72 -5.80
N GLY A 137 -3.43 1.16 -7.06
CA GLY A 137 -2.63 2.32 -7.42
C GLY A 137 -3.13 3.62 -6.79
N MET A 138 -4.45 3.83 -6.76
CA MET A 138 -5.05 4.97 -6.07
C MET A 138 -4.68 4.96 -4.57
N CYS A 139 -4.88 3.83 -3.88
CA CYS A 139 -4.54 3.69 -2.46
C CYS A 139 -3.05 3.96 -2.21
N GLN A 140 -2.16 3.37 -3.02
CA GLN A 140 -0.71 3.54 -2.91
C GLN A 140 -0.29 5.00 -3.03
N VAL A 141 -0.74 5.69 -4.07
CA VAL A 141 -0.35 7.07 -4.35
C VAL A 141 -0.87 8.01 -3.27
N VAL A 142 -2.15 7.87 -2.89
CA VAL A 142 -2.78 8.77 -1.92
C VAL A 142 -2.26 8.52 -0.51
N ALA A 143 -2.10 7.27 -0.08
CA ALA A 143 -1.56 6.96 1.23
C ALA A 143 -0.11 7.44 1.39
N ARG A 144 0.72 7.29 0.35
CA ARG A 144 2.08 7.84 0.35
C ARG A 144 2.10 9.37 0.44
N TYR A 145 1.23 10.05 -0.32
CA TYR A 145 1.07 11.50 -0.24
C TYR A 145 0.64 11.94 1.17
N TRP A 146 -0.38 11.28 1.71
CA TRP A 146 -0.91 11.56 3.05
C TRP A 146 0.17 11.45 4.12
N LEU A 147 0.99 10.39 4.09
CA LEU A 147 2.07 10.19 5.05
C LEU A 147 3.23 11.20 4.88
N SER A 148 3.66 11.45 3.62
CA SER A 148 4.87 12.23 3.33
C SER A 148 4.71 13.73 3.55
N LYS A 149 3.52 14.27 3.37
CA LYS A 149 3.25 15.71 3.45
C LYS A 149 2.80 16.18 4.83
N GLY A 150 2.65 15.27 5.80
CA GLY A 150 2.20 15.62 7.15
C GLY A 150 0.87 16.38 7.10
N THR A 151 -0.07 15.91 6.27
CA THR A 151 -1.39 16.53 6.15
C THR A 151 -2.08 16.54 7.51
N SER A 152 -2.88 17.55 7.79
CA SER A 152 -3.68 17.63 9.01
C SER A 152 -4.92 16.72 8.98
N ILE A 153 -5.11 15.96 7.89
CA ILE A 153 -6.26 15.07 7.71
C ILE A 153 -6.04 13.81 8.55
N PRO A 154 -6.94 13.48 9.50
CA PRO A 154 -6.88 12.23 10.25
C PRO A 154 -6.97 11.01 9.33
N ARG A 155 -6.37 9.86 9.72
CA ARG A 155 -6.37 8.62 8.94
C ARG A 155 -7.78 8.19 8.52
N GLU A 156 -8.70 8.20 9.48
CA GLU A 156 -10.10 7.79 9.28
C GLU A 156 -10.82 8.68 8.24
N GLU A 157 -10.51 9.96 8.22
CA GLU A 157 -11.06 10.88 7.24
C GLU A 157 -10.43 10.67 5.87
N ALA A 158 -9.11 10.50 5.81
CA ALA A 158 -8.39 10.24 4.57
C ALA A 158 -8.86 8.93 3.91
N SER A 159 -8.95 7.84 4.69
CA SER A 159 -9.42 6.54 4.19
C SER A 159 -10.87 6.61 3.72
N ARG A 160 -11.76 7.31 4.45
CA ARG A 160 -13.15 7.50 4.07
C ARG A 160 -13.32 8.28 2.76
N LEU A 161 -12.54 9.34 2.55
CA LEU A 161 -12.57 10.13 1.30
C LEU A 161 -12.14 9.27 0.11
N VAL A 162 -11.06 8.51 0.26
CA VAL A 162 -10.55 7.62 -0.80
C VAL A 162 -11.53 6.47 -1.07
N ALA A 163 -12.13 5.88 -0.03
CA ALA A 163 -13.15 4.84 -0.19
C ALA A 163 -14.41 5.39 -0.90
N THR A 164 -14.85 6.60 -0.57
CA THR A 164 -15.97 7.26 -1.24
C THR A 164 -15.68 7.50 -2.71
N LEU A 165 -14.47 8.00 -3.01
CA LEU A 165 -14.03 8.20 -4.40
C LEU A 165 -13.97 6.86 -5.16
N GLY A 166 -13.42 5.80 -4.55
CA GLY A 166 -13.32 4.48 -5.18
C GLY A 166 -14.67 3.84 -5.45
N TRP A 167 -15.64 3.99 -4.53
CA TRP A 167 -16.96 3.38 -4.65
C TRP A 167 -17.95 4.20 -5.49
N ARG A 168 -17.98 5.51 -5.32
CA ARG A 168 -18.99 6.39 -5.91
C ARG A 168 -18.48 7.31 -7.02
N GLY A 169 -17.16 7.37 -7.21
CA GLY A 169 -16.56 8.38 -8.07
C GLY A 169 -16.67 9.79 -7.47
N LEU A 170 -16.33 10.81 -8.26
CA LEU A 170 -16.37 12.21 -7.82
C LEU A 170 -17.78 12.68 -7.46
N GLY A 171 -18.81 12.16 -8.13
CA GLY A 171 -20.22 12.51 -7.85
C GLY A 171 -20.73 12.06 -6.46
N GLY A 172 -19.97 11.19 -5.78
CA GLY A 172 -20.28 10.76 -4.42
C GLY A 172 -19.69 11.62 -3.32
N LEU A 173 -18.89 12.63 -3.66
CA LEU A 173 -18.32 13.59 -2.72
C LEU A 173 -19.31 14.75 -2.47
N PRO A 174 -19.29 15.37 -1.26
CA PRO A 174 -20.13 16.53 -0.96
C PRO A 174 -19.81 17.67 -1.94
N LEU A 175 -20.86 18.22 -2.56
CA LEU A 175 -20.74 19.45 -3.33
C LEU A 175 -20.69 20.63 -2.37
N HIS A 176 -19.87 21.63 -2.67
CA HIS A 176 -19.90 22.90 -1.96
C HIS A 176 -21.17 23.62 -2.42
N GLU A 177 -22.15 23.82 -1.52
CA GLU A 177 -23.27 24.71 -1.78
C GLU A 177 -22.74 26.14 -1.65
N ASP A 178 -22.35 26.73 -2.78
CA ASP A 178 -22.19 28.17 -2.82
C ASP A 178 -23.56 28.79 -2.52
N GLY A 179 -23.63 29.59 -1.47
CA GLY A 179 -24.89 30.24 -0.98
C GLY A 179 -25.49 31.26 -1.96
N THR A 180 -25.45 30.98 -3.26
CA THR A 180 -26.13 31.71 -4.33
C THR A 180 -26.83 30.70 -5.23
N GLY A 181 -28.08 30.39 -4.87
CA GLY A 181 -28.99 29.72 -5.78
C GLY A 181 -29.21 30.54 -7.01
N GLU A 182 -28.76 30.05 -8.15
CA GLU A 182 -29.38 30.22 -9.46
C GLU A 182 -28.69 29.23 -10.42
N HIS A 183 -29.30 28.07 -10.59
CA HIS A 183 -29.08 27.31 -11.81
C HIS A 183 -29.94 27.95 -12.91
N PRO A 184 -29.39 28.53 -13.98
CA PRO A 184 -30.15 28.76 -15.20
C PRO A 184 -30.35 27.41 -15.85
N GLY A 185 -31.62 26.99 -15.93
CA GLY A 185 -32.02 25.80 -16.65
C GLY A 185 -31.76 25.93 -18.14
N ALA A 186 -31.38 24.83 -18.74
CA ALA A 186 -31.79 24.36 -20.05
C ALA A 186 -31.35 22.90 -20.21
#